data_d693d9656443fca6f5db4788289ca274
#
_entry.id   d693d9656443fca6f5db4788289ca274
#
_cell.length_a   1.000
_cell.length_b   1.000
_cell.length_c   1.000
_cell.angle_alpha   90.00
_cell.angle_beta   90.00
_cell.angle_gamma   90.00
#
_symmetry.space_group_name_H-M   'P 1'
#
loop_
_entity.id
_entity.type
_entity.pdbx_description
1 polymer ?
#
loop_
_entity_poly.entity_id
_entity_poly.type
_entity_poly.pdbx_seq_one_letter_code
_entity_poly.pdbx_strand_id
1 'polypeptide(L)'
;MASLKEVKGRIASVNNTRKITSAMKMVASAKLHKAQAAIENMLPYERRLNHILTNFLSADSEVESPFIVKREVKRVAIVVFASNTSQIGRAHV
;
A
#
# COMPACT_ATOMS: atom_id res chain seq x y z
N MET A 1 -21.78 -15.53 -40.37
CA MET A 1 -20.37 -15.10 -40.47
C MET A 1 -20.33 -13.60 -40.20
N ALA A 2 -19.35 -13.18 -39.37
CA ALA A 2 -19.17 -11.74 -39.12
C ALA A 2 -18.70 -11.02 -40.40
N SER A 3 -19.34 -9.91 -40.72
CA SER A 3 -18.97 -9.10 -41.86
C SER A 3 -17.60 -8.45 -41.67
N LEU A 4 -16.82 -8.25 -42.75
CA LEU A 4 -15.51 -7.59 -42.71
C LEU A 4 -15.59 -6.21 -42.03
N LYS A 5 -16.69 -5.51 -42.20
CA LYS A 5 -16.98 -4.22 -41.55
C LYS A 5 -17.10 -4.37 -40.01
N GLU A 6 -17.75 -5.43 -39.57
CA GLU A 6 -17.90 -5.73 -38.14
C GLU A 6 -16.56 -6.06 -37.49
N VAL A 7 -15.73 -6.88 -38.13
CA VAL A 7 -14.41 -7.22 -37.66
C VAL A 7 -13.51 -5.98 -37.56
N LYS A 8 -13.52 -5.09 -38.55
CA LYS A 8 -12.80 -3.81 -38.51
C LYS A 8 -13.28 -2.93 -37.35
N GLY A 9 -14.59 -2.87 -37.11
CA GLY A 9 -15.15 -2.14 -35.96
C GLY A 9 -14.70 -2.68 -34.64
N ARG A 10 -14.65 -4.01 -34.48
CA ARG A 10 -14.15 -4.66 -33.26
C ARG A 10 -12.65 -4.38 -33.04
N ILE A 11 -11.84 -4.43 -34.08
CA ILE A 11 -10.39 -4.11 -34.00
C ILE A 11 -10.20 -2.66 -33.56
N ALA A 12 -10.94 -1.71 -34.12
CA ALA A 12 -10.87 -0.31 -33.74
C ALA A 12 -11.25 -0.10 -32.26
N SER A 13 -12.33 -0.74 -31.82
CA SER A 13 -12.81 -0.68 -30.44
C SER A 13 -11.75 -1.24 -29.46
N VAL A 14 -11.17 -2.40 -29.74
CA VAL A 14 -10.12 -3.01 -28.94
C VAL A 14 -8.88 -2.12 -28.88
N ASN A 15 -8.46 -1.54 -30.00
CA ASN A 15 -7.32 -0.61 -30.03
C ASN A 15 -7.58 0.65 -29.18
N ASN A 16 -8.79 1.19 -29.21
CA ASN A 16 -9.15 2.34 -28.37
C ASN A 16 -9.12 1.96 -26.89
N THR A 17 -9.70 0.83 -26.53
CA THR A 17 -9.65 0.31 -25.14
C THR A 17 -8.20 0.08 -24.70
N ARG A 18 -7.36 -0.45 -25.54
CA ARG A 18 -5.91 -0.63 -25.26
C ARG A 18 -5.23 0.70 -24.96
N LYS A 19 -5.51 1.75 -25.74
CA LYS A 19 -4.95 3.09 -25.52
C LYS A 19 -5.39 3.67 -24.18
N ILE A 20 -6.69 3.55 -23.85
CA ILE A 20 -7.23 4.01 -22.57
C ILE A 20 -6.59 3.26 -21.40
N THR A 21 -6.49 1.94 -21.47
CA THR A 21 -5.86 1.11 -20.44
C THR A 21 -4.39 1.46 -20.26
N SER A 22 -3.67 1.71 -21.35
CA SER A 22 -2.27 2.16 -21.30
C SER A 22 -2.13 3.51 -20.59
N ALA A 23 -3.02 4.46 -20.87
CA ALA A 23 -3.05 5.75 -20.17
C ALA A 23 -3.33 5.59 -18.68
N MET A 24 -4.30 4.75 -18.31
CA MET A 24 -4.60 4.42 -16.91
C MET A 24 -3.41 3.80 -16.20
N LYS A 25 -2.67 2.90 -16.88
CA LYS A 25 -1.44 2.31 -16.34
C LYS A 25 -0.37 3.37 -16.05
N MET A 26 -0.20 4.35 -16.92
CA MET A 26 0.75 5.45 -16.71
C MET A 26 0.38 6.29 -15.48
N VAL A 27 -0.89 6.64 -15.33
CA VAL A 27 -1.39 7.40 -14.16
C VAL A 27 -1.22 6.61 -12.87
N ALA A 28 -1.56 5.32 -12.89
CA ALA A 28 -1.37 4.45 -11.72
C ALA A 28 0.10 4.30 -11.35
N SER A 29 0.99 4.16 -12.35
CA SER A 29 2.44 4.08 -12.13
C SER A 29 3.00 5.37 -11.52
N ALA A 30 2.55 6.54 -11.98
CA ALA A 30 2.96 7.82 -11.41
C ALA A 30 2.51 7.97 -9.94
N LYS A 31 1.28 7.55 -9.62
CA LYS A 31 0.78 7.55 -8.23
C LYS A 31 1.57 6.57 -7.35
N LEU A 32 1.88 5.40 -7.87
CA LEU A 32 2.69 4.41 -7.15
C LEU A 32 4.10 4.95 -6.86
N HIS A 33 4.74 5.55 -7.86
CA HIS A 33 6.07 6.14 -7.68
C HIS A 33 6.08 7.25 -6.61
N LYS A 34 5.06 8.11 -6.61
CA LYS A 34 4.91 9.14 -5.58
C LYS A 34 4.73 8.54 -4.17
N ALA A 35 3.96 7.48 -4.04
CA ALA A 35 3.77 6.78 -2.77
C ALA A 35 5.05 6.08 -2.30
N GLN A 36 5.79 5.44 -3.21
CA GLN A 36 7.09 4.83 -2.91
C GLN A 36 8.12 5.87 -2.42
N ALA A 37 8.23 7.00 -3.09
CA ALA A 37 9.11 8.08 -2.65
C ALA A 37 8.75 8.61 -1.25
N ALA A 38 7.47 8.71 -0.93
CA ALA A 38 7.02 9.10 0.41
C ALA A 38 7.44 8.07 1.48
N ILE A 39 7.34 6.78 1.17
CA ILE A 39 7.78 5.70 2.06
C ILE A 39 9.29 5.73 2.24
N GLU A 40 10.06 5.87 1.17
CA GLU A 40 11.53 5.94 1.21
C GLU A 40 12.02 7.10 2.07
N ASN A 41 11.34 8.24 2.01
CA ASN A 41 11.64 9.40 2.85
C ASN A 41 11.29 9.17 4.34
N MET A 42 10.30 8.34 4.63
CA MET A 42 9.86 8.06 5.99
C MET A 42 10.68 6.97 6.69
N LEU A 43 11.22 6.01 5.95
CA LEU A 43 11.98 4.88 6.48
C LEU A 43 13.19 5.28 7.37
N PRO A 44 14.02 6.28 7.01
CA PRO A 44 15.12 6.70 7.86
C PRO A 44 14.65 7.30 9.19
N TYR A 45 13.54 8.01 9.17
CA TYR A 45 12.92 8.57 10.38
C TYR A 45 12.41 7.47 11.31
N GLU A 46 11.69 6.50 10.78
CA GLU A 46 11.19 5.35 11.53
C GLU A 46 12.33 4.56 12.18
N ARG A 47 13.39 4.26 11.41
CA ARG A 47 14.57 3.54 11.93
C ARG A 47 15.27 4.28 13.08
N ARG A 48 15.43 5.61 12.95
CA ARG A 48 16.04 6.42 14.01
C ARG A 48 15.17 6.47 15.26
N LEU A 49 13.86 6.63 15.06
CA LEU A 49 12.91 6.65 16.17
C LEU A 49 12.92 5.31 16.93
N ASN A 50 12.93 4.21 16.20
CA ASN A 50 12.99 2.87 16.77
C ASN A 50 14.31 2.64 17.55
N HIS A 51 15.42 3.10 17.01
CA HIS A 51 16.72 3.05 17.68
C HIS A 51 16.74 3.87 18.98
N ILE A 52 16.18 5.09 18.96
CA ILE A 52 16.07 5.93 20.16
C ILE A 52 15.18 5.25 21.21
N LEU A 53 14.04 4.71 20.79
CA LEU A 53 13.13 4.00 21.69
C LEU A 53 13.80 2.77 22.33
N THR A 54 14.51 1.98 21.52
CA THR A 54 15.24 0.79 22.03
C THR A 54 16.31 1.19 23.04
N ASN A 55 17.10 2.22 22.74
CA ASN A 55 18.12 2.70 23.67
C ASN A 55 17.52 3.27 24.94
N PHE A 56 16.40 4.00 24.81
CA PHE A 56 15.68 4.53 25.98
C PHE A 56 15.12 3.44 26.89
N LEU A 57 14.56 2.38 26.29
CA LEU A 57 14.04 1.23 27.05
C LEU A 57 15.13 0.35 27.64
N SER A 58 16.34 0.37 27.04
CA SER A 58 17.51 -0.36 27.54
C SER A 58 18.28 0.41 28.62
N ALA A 59 18.15 1.73 28.64
CA ALA A 59 18.69 2.55 29.70
C ALA A 59 17.85 2.31 30.98
N ASP A 60 18.52 1.99 32.05
CA ASP A 60 17.93 1.69 33.38
C ASP A 60 17.33 2.96 34.01
N SER A 61 16.42 3.59 33.27
CA SER A 61 15.76 4.81 33.66
C SER A 61 14.46 4.45 34.37
N GLU A 62 14.31 4.89 35.61
CA GLU A 62 13.06 4.82 36.41
C GLU A 62 11.92 5.63 35.77
N VAL A 63 11.69 5.47 34.48
CA VAL A 63 10.60 6.16 33.79
C VAL A 63 9.36 5.29 33.85
N GLU A 64 8.51 5.60 34.79
CA GLU A 64 7.16 5.03 34.83
C GLU A 64 6.31 5.63 33.71
N SER A 65 6.08 4.85 32.66
CA SER A 65 5.14 5.22 31.60
C SER A 65 4.08 4.14 31.45
N PRO A 66 2.79 4.51 31.32
CA PRO A 66 1.71 3.55 31.12
C PRO A 66 1.87 2.74 29.81
N PHE A 67 2.75 3.17 28.89
CA PHE A 67 3.05 2.48 27.63
C PHE A 67 4.12 1.40 27.75
N ILE A 68 4.94 1.43 28.82
CA ILE A 68 6.07 0.50 29.05
C ILE A 68 5.63 -0.69 29.91
N VAL A 69 4.55 -0.54 30.68
CA VAL A 69 4.08 -1.58 31.59
C VAL A 69 3.62 -2.83 30.85
N LYS A 70 4.27 -3.96 31.12
CA LYS A 70 3.82 -5.27 30.60
C LYS A 70 2.47 -5.62 31.20
N ARG A 71 1.47 -5.73 30.37
CA ARG A 71 0.11 -6.12 30.74
C ARG A 71 -0.24 -7.48 30.15
N GLU A 72 -1.10 -8.21 30.84
CA GLU A 72 -1.69 -9.42 30.27
C GLU A 72 -2.55 -9.08 29.08
N VAL A 73 -2.30 -9.76 27.95
CA VAL A 73 -3.03 -9.53 26.70
C VAL A 73 -4.40 -10.20 26.80
N LYS A 74 -5.44 -9.43 27.07
CA LYS A 74 -6.83 -9.93 27.13
C LYS A 74 -7.62 -9.71 25.84
N ARG A 75 -7.26 -8.69 25.08
CA ARG A 75 -7.93 -8.34 23.80
C ARG A 75 -6.90 -7.84 22.82
N VAL A 76 -7.02 -8.26 21.59
CA VAL A 76 -6.15 -7.81 20.49
C VAL A 76 -7.01 -7.11 19.43
N ALA A 77 -6.62 -5.92 19.05
CA ALA A 77 -7.21 -5.21 17.92
C ALA A 77 -6.30 -5.38 16.70
N ILE A 78 -6.86 -5.88 15.62
CA ILE A 78 -6.14 -5.99 14.34
C ILE A 78 -6.67 -4.89 13.41
N VAL A 79 -5.79 -3.97 13.03
CA VAL A 79 -6.13 -2.89 12.10
C VAL A 79 -5.55 -3.24 10.74
N VAL A 80 -6.41 -3.41 9.73
CA VAL A 80 -6.02 -3.76 8.37
C VAL A 80 -6.28 -2.58 7.45
N PHE A 81 -5.22 -2.10 6.79
CA PHE A 81 -5.33 -1.10 5.74
C PHE A 81 -5.34 -1.82 4.39
N ALA A 82 -6.45 -1.76 3.69
CA ALA A 82 -6.63 -2.41 2.41
C ALA A 82 -7.27 -1.47 1.38
N SER A 83 -7.08 -1.76 0.09
CA SER A 83 -7.73 -1.03 -0.98
C SER A 83 -9.22 -1.38 -1.05
N ASN A 84 -10.02 -0.39 -1.41
CA ASN A 84 -11.49 -0.54 -1.53
C ASN A 84 -11.91 -1.19 -2.86
N THR A 85 -10.99 -1.39 -3.79
CA THR A 85 -11.25 -1.99 -5.10
C THR A 85 -10.69 -3.39 -5.18
N SER A 86 -11.40 -4.25 -5.86
CA SER A 86 -11.32 -5.71 -5.97
C SER A 86 -9.98 -6.36 -6.35
N GLN A 87 -8.89 -5.62 -6.42
CA GLN A 87 -7.60 -6.12 -6.92
C GLN A 87 -6.69 -6.75 -5.86
N ILE A 88 -7.12 -6.80 -4.60
CA ILE A 88 -6.35 -7.42 -3.52
C ILE A 88 -7.01 -8.75 -3.13
N GLY A 89 -7.35 -9.57 -4.14
CA GLY A 89 -8.08 -10.81 -3.94
C GLY A 89 -7.39 -11.85 -3.05
N ARG A 90 -6.10 -11.77 -2.83
CA ARG A 90 -5.38 -12.71 -1.96
C ARG A 90 -5.27 -12.25 -0.50
N ALA A 91 -5.55 -11.01 -0.19
CA ALA A 91 -5.53 -10.50 1.18
C ALA A 91 -6.86 -10.74 1.92
N HIS A 92 -7.89 -11.21 1.21
CA HIS A 92 -9.23 -11.43 1.75
C HIS A 92 -9.67 -12.90 1.77
N VAL A 93 -8.73 -13.82 1.56
CA VAL A 93 -8.99 -15.27 1.67
C VAL A 93 -8.54 -15.77 3.02
#